data_1b9e3a9f18d3c398a850f7229a35dcfb
#
_entry.id   1b9e3a9f18d3c398a850f7229a35dcfb
#
_cell.length_a   1.000
_cell.length_b   1.000
_cell.length_c   1.000
_cell.angle_alpha   90.00
_cell.angle_beta   90.00
_cell.angle_gamma   90.00
#
_symmetry.space_group_name_H-M   'P 1'
#
loop_
_entity.id
_entity.type
_entity.pdbx_description
1 polymer ?
#
loop_
_entity_poly.entity_id
_entity_poly.type
_entity_poly.pdbx_seq_one_letter_code
_entity_poly.pdbx_strand_id
1 'polypeptide(L)'
;MIINHNMSAMYADRVLGLSNNAIQSNIEKLSSGERINRAGDDASGLAVSEKMRSQIRGLNQANRNIENGVSFIQTTEGYLQETTDILQRVRELAVQSSNGIYSDEDRMQIQVEVSQLVSEVDRIASQAQFNGMNLLTGGFAQNSASGRVMQFQIGANVDQNATVFIGTMTAQSLGLKGVQGTDGQISIATPENSNMAISTIDQALLTVSKQRADLGAYQNRFEMASKGVNIAAENLTAAESRIRDTDMASEMVKYTKNQVLTQAGTAMLAQANTQSQNVLALLR
;
A
#
# COMPACT_ATOMS: atom_id res chain seq x y z
N MET A 1 -46.62 -16.59 -57.25
CA MET A 1 -45.64 -17.23 -56.41
C MET A 1 -44.30 -17.16 -57.11
N ILE A 2 -43.25 -16.73 -56.38
CA ILE A 2 -41.91 -16.59 -56.93
C ILE A 2 -41.11 -17.85 -56.51
N ILE A 3 -40.85 -18.77 -57.46
CA ILE A 3 -40.19 -20.06 -57.18
C ILE A 3 -38.68 -19.92 -57.06
N ASN A 4 -38.06 -18.99 -57.79
CA ASN A 4 -36.61 -18.81 -57.81
C ASN A 4 -36.03 -18.06 -56.59
N HIS A 5 -36.90 -17.38 -55.80
CA HIS A 5 -36.45 -16.65 -54.57
C HIS A 5 -37.41 -16.96 -53.43
N ASN A 6 -36.99 -17.86 -52.54
CA ASN A 6 -37.77 -18.20 -51.37
C ASN A 6 -37.47 -17.16 -50.22
N MET A 7 -38.26 -16.06 -50.23
CA MET A 7 -38.10 -14.98 -49.27
C MET A 7 -38.34 -15.42 -47.83
N SER A 8 -39.20 -16.42 -47.60
CA SER A 8 -39.47 -16.96 -46.28
C SER A 8 -38.27 -17.72 -45.72
N ALA A 9 -37.59 -18.52 -46.56
CA ALA A 9 -36.36 -19.22 -46.18
C ALA A 9 -35.20 -18.25 -45.94
N MET A 10 -35.02 -17.23 -46.79
CA MET A 10 -34.01 -16.19 -46.62
C MET A 10 -34.21 -15.38 -45.31
N TYR A 11 -35.49 -15.09 -44.98
CA TYR A 11 -35.79 -14.41 -43.69
C TYR A 11 -35.47 -15.31 -42.50
N ALA A 12 -35.90 -16.60 -42.57
CA ALA A 12 -35.61 -17.57 -41.49
C ALA A 12 -34.10 -17.79 -41.30
N ASP A 13 -33.32 -17.89 -42.38
CA ASP A 13 -31.85 -18.02 -42.33
C ASP A 13 -31.21 -16.80 -41.70
N ARG A 14 -31.64 -15.58 -42.07
CA ARG A 14 -31.14 -14.35 -41.45
C ARG A 14 -31.40 -14.30 -39.94
N VAL A 15 -32.61 -14.66 -39.49
CA VAL A 15 -32.99 -14.70 -38.08
C VAL A 15 -32.18 -15.78 -37.34
N LEU A 16 -31.95 -16.92 -37.96
CA LEU A 16 -31.09 -17.98 -37.41
C LEU A 16 -29.66 -17.51 -37.24
N GLY A 17 -29.10 -16.80 -38.22
CA GLY A 17 -27.78 -16.19 -38.11
C GLY A 17 -27.68 -15.19 -36.97
N LEU A 18 -28.69 -14.33 -36.78
CA LEU A 18 -28.73 -13.39 -35.65
C LEU A 18 -28.78 -14.11 -34.27
N SER A 19 -29.60 -15.20 -34.19
CA SER A 19 -29.71 -16.00 -32.96
C SER A 19 -28.41 -16.70 -32.63
N ASN A 20 -27.70 -17.24 -33.61
CA ASN A 20 -26.38 -17.87 -33.41
C ASN A 20 -25.35 -16.86 -32.94
N ASN A 21 -25.29 -15.66 -33.52
CA ASN A 21 -24.40 -14.60 -33.06
C ASN A 21 -24.72 -14.16 -31.62
N ALA A 22 -26.00 -14.07 -31.26
CA ALA A 22 -26.42 -13.75 -29.88
C ALA A 22 -26.03 -14.86 -28.91
N ILE A 23 -26.12 -16.14 -29.28
CA ILE A 23 -25.66 -17.26 -28.47
C ILE A 23 -24.14 -17.15 -28.21
N GLN A 24 -23.34 -16.87 -29.23
CA GLN A 24 -21.90 -16.70 -29.07
C GLN A 24 -21.56 -15.55 -28.10
N SER A 25 -22.23 -14.40 -28.24
CA SER A 25 -22.07 -13.29 -27.32
C SER A 25 -22.47 -13.65 -25.87
N ASN A 26 -23.57 -14.38 -25.67
CA ASN A 26 -24.01 -14.82 -24.36
C ASN A 26 -23.00 -15.82 -23.74
N ILE A 27 -22.46 -16.74 -24.53
CA ILE A 27 -21.41 -17.68 -24.07
C ILE A 27 -20.15 -16.92 -23.65
N GLU A 28 -19.72 -15.92 -24.41
CA GLU A 28 -18.58 -15.09 -24.08
C GLU A 28 -18.78 -14.38 -22.72
N LYS A 29 -19.96 -13.78 -22.50
CA LYS A 29 -20.31 -13.10 -21.24
C LYS A 29 -20.45 -14.07 -20.07
N LEU A 30 -21.06 -15.23 -20.28
CA LEU A 30 -21.19 -16.26 -19.25
C LEU A 30 -19.85 -16.89 -18.87
N SER A 31 -18.93 -17.02 -19.82
CA SER A 31 -17.60 -17.57 -19.59
C SER A 31 -16.66 -16.59 -18.87
N SER A 32 -16.75 -15.30 -19.19
CA SER A 32 -15.92 -14.25 -18.57
C SER A 32 -16.50 -13.75 -17.25
N GLY A 33 -17.82 -13.84 -17.06
CA GLY A 33 -18.54 -13.17 -15.98
C GLY A 33 -18.70 -11.66 -16.20
N GLU A 34 -18.21 -11.14 -17.33
CA GLU A 34 -18.20 -9.71 -17.65
C GLU A 34 -19.23 -9.38 -18.73
N ARG A 35 -19.97 -8.30 -18.55
CA ARG A 35 -20.94 -7.75 -19.52
C ARG A 35 -20.24 -7.07 -20.69
N ILE A 36 -19.08 -6.46 -20.42
CA ILE A 36 -18.29 -5.70 -21.39
C ILE A 36 -16.97 -6.45 -21.61
N ASN A 37 -16.90 -7.26 -22.67
CA ASN A 37 -15.70 -7.99 -23.05
C ASN A 37 -14.89 -7.28 -24.13
N ARG A 38 -15.58 -6.57 -25.01
CA ARG A 38 -14.97 -5.88 -26.17
C ARG A 38 -15.36 -4.41 -26.20
N ALA A 39 -14.52 -3.58 -26.79
CA ALA A 39 -14.81 -2.17 -27.00
C ALA A 39 -16.09 -1.92 -27.79
N GLY A 40 -16.50 -2.90 -28.61
CA GLY A 40 -17.76 -2.85 -29.39
C GLY A 40 -19.02 -3.04 -28.55
N ASP A 41 -18.92 -3.63 -27.34
CA ASP A 41 -20.08 -3.82 -26.46
C ASP A 41 -20.48 -2.50 -25.76
N ASP A 42 -19.50 -1.78 -25.20
CA ASP A 42 -19.68 -0.46 -24.60
C ASP A 42 -18.31 0.23 -24.48
N ALA A 43 -17.98 1.07 -25.43
CA ALA A 43 -16.70 1.79 -25.45
C ALA A 43 -16.53 2.75 -24.26
N SER A 44 -17.62 3.41 -23.84
CA SER A 44 -17.61 4.34 -22.71
C SER A 44 -17.44 3.61 -21.39
N GLY A 45 -18.24 2.56 -21.16
CA GLY A 45 -18.16 1.72 -19.97
C GLY A 45 -16.80 1.04 -19.85
N LEU A 46 -16.23 0.56 -20.95
CA LEU A 46 -14.89 -0.02 -20.97
C LEU A 46 -13.83 0.99 -20.55
N ALA A 47 -13.82 2.19 -21.13
CA ALA A 47 -12.84 3.22 -20.80
C ALA A 47 -12.90 3.64 -19.31
N VAL A 48 -14.11 3.78 -18.75
CA VAL A 48 -14.31 4.11 -17.33
C VAL A 48 -13.86 2.94 -16.45
N SER A 49 -14.22 1.69 -16.77
CA SER A 49 -13.84 0.52 -15.98
C SER A 49 -12.32 0.29 -15.97
N GLU A 50 -11.63 0.47 -17.09
CA GLU A 50 -10.17 0.36 -17.15
C GLU A 50 -9.48 1.46 -16.31
N LYS A 51 -10.03 2.68 -16.29
CA LYS A 51 -9.54 3.73 -15.40
C LYS A 51 -9.74 3.37 -13.91
N MET A 52 -10.92 2.83 -13.56
CA MET A 52 -11.19 2.36 -12.21
C MET A 52 -10.28 1.19 -11.81
N ARG A 53 -10.07 0.21 -12.69
CA ARG A 53 -9.12 -0.90 -12.48
C ARG A 53 -7.69 -0.40 -12.23
N SER A 54 -7.24 0.59 -13.00
CA SER A 54 -5.94 1.21 -12.78
C SER A 54 -5.84 1.86 -11.39
N GLN A 55 -6.89 2.58 -10.97
CA GLN A 55 -6.96 3.18 -9.64
C GLN A 55 -7.00 2.14 -8.53
N ILE A 56 -7.80 1.08 -8.66
CA ILE A 56 -7.87 -0.03 -7.68
C ILE A 56 -6.49 -0.68 -7.52
N ARG A 57 -5.81 -0.99 -8.62
CA ARG A 57 -4.44 -1.54 -8.57
C ARG A 57 -3.47 -0.57 -7.90
N GLY A 58 -3.59 0.73 -8.19
CA GLY A 58 -2.81 1.78 -7.54
C GLY A 58 -3.06 1.87 -6.04
N LEU A 59 -4.32 1.82 -5.60
CA LEU A 59 -4.69 1.84 -4.18
C LEU A 59 -4.21 0.59 -3.44
N ASN A 60 -4.33 -0.58 -4.04
CA ASN A 60 -3.80 -1.82 -3.46
C ASN A 60 -2.28 -1.77 -3.30
N GLN A 61 -1.56 -1.17 -4.24
CA GLN A 61 -0.11 -0.95 -4.10
C GLN A 61 0.18 0.10 -3.03
N ALA A 62 -0.61 1.17 -2.97
CA ALA A 62 -0.48 2.20 -1.93
C ALA A 62 -0.68 1.61 -0.53
N ASN A 63 -1.64 0.70 -0.35
CA ASN A 63 -1.83 0.01 0.92
C ASN A 63 -0.58 -0.79 1.33
N ARG A 64 0.01 -1.55 0.42
CA ARG A 64 1.29 -2.25 0.69
C ARG A 64 2.43 -1.30 1.01
N ASN A 65 2.49 -0.14 0.37
CA ASN A 65 3.49 0.88 0.68
C ASN A 65 3.30 1.47 2.08
N ILE A 66 2.04 1.65 2.51
CA ILE A 66 1.70 2.09 3.88
C ILE A 66 2.14 1.05 4.90
N GLU A 67 1.87 -0.23 4.68
CA GLU A 67 2.29 -1.34 5.56
C GLU A 67 3.82 -1.40 5.69
N ASN A 68 4.54 -1.22 4.59
CA ASN A 68 6.00 -1.09 4.59
C ASN A 68 6.46 0.15 5.37
N GLY A 69 5.72 1.26 5.26
CA GLY A 69 5.98 2.48 6.03
C GLY A 69 5.77 2.28 7.53
N VAL A 70 4.72 1.58 7.93
CA VAL A 70 4.48 1.21 9.33
C VAL A 70 5.61 0.32 9.86
N SER A 71 6.04 -0.70 9.10
CA SER A 71 7.15 -1.56 9.47
C SER A 71 8.47 -0.80 9.62
N PHE A 72 8.71 0.18 8.75
CA PHE A 72 9.85 1.09 8.83
C PHE A 72 9.83 1.91 10.13
N ILE A 73 8.67 2.48 10.48
CA ILE A 73 8.49 3.27 11.72
C ILE A 73 8.70 2.39 12.95
N GLN A 74 8.10 1.20 12.99
CA GLN A 74 8.23 0.26 14.12
C GLN A 74 9.66 -0.21 14.32
N THR A 75 10.39 -0.47 13.24
CA THR A 75 11.82 -0.80 13.33
C THR A 75 12.63 0.35 13.90
N THR A 76 12.36 1.58 13.47
CA THR A 76 13.02 2.78 14.00
C THR A 76 12.70 2.99 15.47
N GLU A 77 11.45 2.81 15.86
CA GLU A 77 11.00 2.94 17.23
C GLU A 77 11.68 1.90 18.15
N GLY A 78 11.85 0.66 17.67
CA GLY A 78 12.58 -0.37 18.43
C GLY A 78 14.01 0.07 18.78
N TYR A 79 14.76 0.60 17.82
CA TYR A 79 16.10 1.14 18.11
C TYR A 79 16.09 2.35 19.05
N LEU A 80 15.09 3.22 18.95
CA LEU A 80 14.95 4.36 19.85
C LEU A 80 14.56 3.93 21.28
N GLN A 81 13.82 2.82 21.43
CA GLN A 81 13.52 2.25 22.74
C GLN A 81 14.80 1.79 23.43
N GLU A 82 15.65 1.01 22.73
CA GLU A 82 16.95 0.59 23.26
C GLU A 82 17.83 1.80 23.65
N THR A 83 17.85 2.83 22.81
CA THR A 83 18.57 4.08 23.12
C THR A 83 18.01 4.74 24.38
N THR A 84 16.68 4.74 24.57
CA THR A 84 16.03 5.29 25.78
C THR A 84 16.45 4.52 27.03
N ASP A 85 16.48 3.20 26.96
CA ASP A 85 16.82 2.34 28.09
C ASP A 85 18.31 2.53 28.52
N ILE A 86 19.20 2.67 27.53
CA ILE A 86 20.60 3.02 27.77
C ILE A 86 20.72 4.40 28.42
N LEU A 87 20.03 5.43 27.94
CA LEU A 87 20.06 6.77 28.50
C LEU A 87 19.54 6.80 29.95
N GLN A 88 18.49 6.02 30.24
CA GLN A 88 18.01 5.89 31.63
C GLN A 88 19.07 5.25 32.52
N ARG A 89 19.77 4.21 32.04
CA ARG A 89 20.87 3.61 32.78
C ARG A 89 22.02 4.59 33.02
N VAL A 90 22.41 5.38 32.02
CA VAL A 90 23.42 6.44 32.15
C VAL A 90 22.98 7.48 33.17
N ARG A 91 21.69 7.83 33.20
CA ARG A 91 21.11 8.75 34.19
C ARG A 91 21.21 8.21 35.62
N GLU A 92 20.89 6.93 35.82
CA GLU A 92 21.05 6.26 37.11
C GLU A 92 22.50 6.34 37.62
N LEU A 93 23.46 6.04 36.74
CA LEU A 93 24.88 6.10 37.05
C LEU A 93 25.35 7.54 37.36
N ALA A 94 24.82 8.53 36.64
CA ALA A 94 25.12 9.93 36.92
C ALA A 94 24.57 10.38 38.30
N VAL A 95 23.34 9.96 38.65
CA VAL A 95 22.77 10.22 39.98
C VAL A 95 23.57 9.50 41.07
N GLN A 96 23.99 8.25 40.83
CA GLN A 96 24.84 7.50 41.74
C GLN A 96 26.17 8.21 41.98
N SER A 97 26.85 8.66 40.92
CA SER A 97 28.14 9.36 41.00
C SER A 97 28.03 10.75 41.67
N SER A 98 26.86 11.40 41.60
CA SER A 98 26.60 12.69 42.26
C SER A 98 26.57 12.58 43.79
N ASN A 99 26.48 11.36 44.35
CA ASN A 99 26.44 11.16 45.78
C ASN A 99 27.86 11.34 46.39
N GLY A 100 27.97 12.12 47.47
CA GLY A 100 29.21 12.42 48.14
C GLY A 100 29.91 11.26 48.91
N ILE A 101 29.25 10.08 48.95
CA ILE A 101 29.82 8.87 49.61
C ILE A 101 30.90 8.21 48.72
N TYR A 102 30.86 8.39 47.40
CA TYR A 102 31.81 7.78 46.49
C TYR A 102 33.11 8.57 46.40
N SER A 103 34.22 7.84 46.41
CA SER A 103 35.54 8.42 46.13
C SER A 103 35.70 8.77 44.64
N ASP A 104 36.70 9.57 44.31
CA ASP A 104 36.99 9.89 42.92
C ASP A 104 37.41 8.64 42.12
N GLU A 105 38.03 7.65 42.76
CA GLU A 105 38.36 6.36 42.15
C GLU A 105 37.10 5.56 41.82
N ASP A 106 36.12 5.52 42.72
CA ASP A 106 34.83 4.85 42.46
C ASP A 106 34.07 5.51 41.31
N ARG A 107 34.07 6.85 41.26
CA ARG A 107 33.48 7.62 40.16
C ARG A 107 34.17 7.32 38.82
N MET A 108 35.50 7.14 38.83
CA MET A 108 36.23 6.74 37.63
C MET A 108 35.80 5.34 37.13
N GLN A 109 35.49 4.39 38.04
CA GLN A 109 34.95 3.09 37.65
C GLN A 109 33.55 3.24 36.99
N ILE A 110 32.67 4.06 37.59
CA ILE A 110 31.38 4.37 37.04
C ILE A 110 31.51 5.08 35.67
N GLN A 111 32.49 5.97 35.50
CA GLN A 111 32.77 6.65 34.23
C GLN A 111 33.12 5.66 33.11
N VAL A 112 33.82 4.56 33.42
CA VAL A 112 34.10 3.51 32.40
C VAL A 112 32.80 2.89 31.91
N GLU A 113 31.83 2.56 32.78
CA GLU A 113 30.53 2.02 32.38
C GLU A 113 29.77 3.04 31.50
N VAL A 114 29.72 4.31 31.92
CA VAL A 114 29.08 5.38 31.14
C VAL A 114 29.71 5.53 29.75
N SER A 115 31.05 5.46 29.67
CA SER A 115 31.73 5.55 28.35
C SER A 115 31.38 4.40 27.43
N GLN A 116 31.20 3.19 27.94
CA GLN A 116 30.76 2.04 27.16
C GLN A 116 29.30 2.19 26.70
N LEU A 117 28.41 2.66 27.58
CA LEU A 117 27.01 2.89 27.27
C LEU A 117 26.83 4.00 26.21
N VAL A 118 27.60 5.08 26.29
CA VAL A 118 27.60 6.15 25.26
C VAL A 118 28.11 5.62 23.91
N SER A 119 29.16 4.75 23.95
CA SER A 119 29.65 4.10 22.72
C SER A 119 28.62 3.15 22.15
N GLU A 120 27.82 2.51 22.99
CA GLU A 120 26.71 1.64 22.54
C GLU A 120 25.59 2.44 21.88
N VAL A 121 25.24 3.65 22.34
CA VAL A 121 24.33 4.56 21.66
C VAL A 121 24.82 4.88 20.24
N ASP A 122 26.11 5.18 20.08
CA ASP A 122 26.69 5.42 18.73
C ASP A 122 26.64 4.16 17.86
N ARG A 123 26.88 2.99 18.45
CA ARG A 123 26.78 1.72 17.74
C ARG A 123 25.35 1.47 17.25
N ILE A 124 24.36 1.65 18.11
CA ILE A 124 22.95 1.53 17.74
C ILE A 124 22.59 2.52 16.62
N ALA A 125 22.98 3.79 16.77
CA ALA A 125 22.70 4.81 15.76
C ALA A 125 23.31 4.47 14.38
N SER A 126 24.48 3.86 14.34
CA SER A 126 25.16 3.47 13.10
C SER A 126 24.64 2.15 12.50
N GLN A 127 24.19 1.22 13.35
CA GLN A 127 23.71 -0.10 12.93
C GLN A 127 22.20 -0.13 12.67
N ALA A 128 21.44 0.88 13.13
CA ALA A 128 20.01 1.00 12.85
C ALA A 128 19.76 1.14 11.35
N GLN A 129 19.42 0.02 10.69
CA GLN A 129 19.22 -0.04 9.26
C GLN A 129 17.86 -0.65 8.90
N PHE A 130 17.28 -0.14 7.84
CA PHE A 130 16.13 -0.74 7.17
C PHE A 130 16.44 -0.82 5.67
N ASN A 131 16.44 -2.01 5.12
CA ASN A 131 16.78 -2.23 3.70
C ASN A 131 18.10 -1.55 3.27
N GLY A 132 19.15 -1.63 4.09
CA GLY A 132 20.46 -1.02 3.83
C GLY A 132 20.54 0.49 3.99
N MET A 133 19.47 1.12 4.46
CA MET A 133 19.43 2.57 4.76
C MET A 133 19.61 2.80 6.25
N ASN A 134 20.58 3.63 6.64
CA ASN A 134 20.77 4.04 8.02
C ASN A 134 19.68 5.02 8.44
N LEU A 135 19.03 4.73 9.59
CA LEU A 135 17.84 5.44 10.04
C LEU A 135 18.18 6.63 10.96
N LEU A 136 19.13 6.45 11.88
CA LEU A 136 19.40 7.36 13.00
C LEU A 136 20.62 8.28 12.80
N THR A 137 21.29 8.18 11.66
CA THR A 137 22.48 9.00 11.34
C THR A 137 22.16 10.38 10.78
N GLY A 138 20.87 10.78 10.72
CA GLY A 138 20.43 12.09 10.23
C GLY A 138 20.24 12.19 8.73
N GLY A 139 20.37 11.11 7.99
CA GLY A 139 20.13 11.10 6.53
C GLY A 139 18.70 11.50 6.16
N PHE A 140 17.74 11.35 7.06
CA PHE A 140 16.32 11.62 6.87
C PHE A 140 15.80 12.78 7.75
N ALA A 141 16.70 13.60 8.28
CA ALA A 141 16.33 14.78 9.04
C ALA A 141 15.72 15.87 8.14
N GLN A 142 14.81 16.68 8.66
CA GLN A 142 14.14 17.76 7.94
C GLN A 142 15.14 18.74 7.29
N ASN A 143 16.30 18.95 7.93
CA ASN A 143 17.39 19.82 7.44
C ASN A 143 18.65 19.01 7.11
N SER A 144 18.49 17.81 6.57
CA SER A 144 19.62 16.96 6.20
C SER A 144 20.45 17.59 5.10
N ALA A 145 21.78 17.65 5.31
CA ALA A 145 22.74 18.07 4.27
C ALA A 145 22.73 17.16 3.05
N SER A 146 22.22 15.93 3.18
CA SER A 146 22.08 14.95 2.09
C SER A 146 20.79 15.13 1.27
N GLY A 147 19.88 16.00 1.67
CA GLY A 147 18.60 16.26 0.96
C GLY A 147 17.69 15.03 0.81
N ARG A 148 17.97 13.94 1.53
CA ARG A 148 17.17 12.71 1.47
C ARG A 148 15.91 12.88 2.30
N VAL A 149 14.77 12.70 1.67
CA VAL A 149 13.47 12.69 2.34
C VAL A 149 12.87 11.30 2.20
N MET A 150 12.45 10.72 3.33
CA MET A 150 11.73 9.45 3.27
C MET A 150 10.27 9.73 2.90
N GLN A 151 9.93 9.38 1.67
CA GLN A 151 8.62 9.63 1.10
C GLN A 151 7.93 8.31 0.81
N PHE A 152 6.72 8.16 1.32
CA PHE A 152 5.86 7.02 1.08
C PHE A 152 4.68 7.43 0.21
N GLN A 153 4.47 6.74 -0.90
CA GLN A 153 3.30 6.94 -1.75
C GLN A 153 2.11 6.22 -1.13
N ILE A 154 1.14 6.99 -0.62
CA ILE A 154 -0.03 6.50 0.12
C ILE A 154 -1.32 6.53 -0.69
N GLY A 155 -1.26 6.91 -1.96
CA GLY A 155 -2.42 6.96 -2.84
C GLY A 155 -2.08 6.57 -4.28
N ALA A 156 -3.12 6.41 -5.10
CA ALA A 156 -3.00 5.96 -6.48
C ALA A 156 -2.57 7.06 -7.46
N ASN A 157 -2.66 8.34 -7.07
CA ASN A 157 -2.42 9.49 -7.95
C ASN A 157 -1.11 10.21 -7.60
N VAL A 158 -0.67 11.09 -8.50
CA VAL A 158 0.51 11.95 -8.31
C VAL A 158 0.32 12.82 -7.06
N ASP A 159 1.40 13.07 -6.33
CA ASP A 159 1.47 13.90 -5.11
C ASP A 159 0.69 13.37 -3.88
N GLN A 160 0.13 12.18 -3.96
CA GLN A 160 -0.48 11.52 -2.81
C GLN A 160 0.57 10.78 -1.98
N ASN A 161 1.50 11.54 -1.39
CA ASN A 161 2.60 11.02 -0.61
C ASN A 161 2.58 11.54 0.83
N ALA A 162 3.25 10.81 1.72
CA ALA A 162 3.53 11.24 3.08
C ALA A 162 5.03 11.18 3.32
N THR A 163 5.56 12.23 3.92
CA THR A 163 6.96 12.33 4.30
C THR A 163 7.13 12.02 5.78
N VAL A 164 8.17 11.26 6.09
CA VAL A 164 8.59 10.92 7.45
C VAL A 164 9.97 11.49 7.67
N PHE A 165 10.15 12.22 8.77
CA PHE A 165 11.42 12.79 9.15
C PHE A 165 11.94 12.08 10.40
N ILE A 166 13.24 11.71 10.38
CA ILE A 166 13.94 11.10 11.50
C ILE A 166 15.16 11.95 11.77
N GLY A 167 15.23 12.51 12.98
CA GLY A 167 16.34 13.29 13.42
C GLY A 167 17.60 12.45 13.63
N THR A 168 18.75 13.13 13.77
CA THR A 168 20.01 12.51 14.12
C THR A 168 20.00 12.11 15.59
N MET A 169 20.24 10.83 15.88
CA MET A 169 20.23 10.27 17.24
C MET A 169 21.58 9.65 17.61
N THR A 170 22.68 10.24 17.12
CA THR A 170 24.04 9.86 17.54
C THR A 170 24.36 10.46 18.89
N ALA A 171 25.29 9.88 19.64
CA ALA A 171 25.73 10.40 20.93
C ALA A 171 26.19 11.87 20.83
N GLN A 172 26.80 12.25 19.71
CA GLN A 172 27.19 13.63 19.45
C GLN A 172 25.98 14.57 19.30
N SER A 173 24.96 14.18 18.57
CA SER A 173 23.73 14.97 18.37
C SER A 173 22.91 15.10 19.65
N LEU A 174 22.98 14.08 20.51
CA LEU A 174 22.34 14.08 21.83
C LEU A 174 23.12 14.86 22.90
N GLY A 175 24.31 15.38 22.54
CA GLY A 175 25.17 16.14 23.48
C GLY A 175 25.94 15.27 24.47
N LEU A 176 25.93 13.95 24.28
CA LEU A 176 26.65 12.99 25.15
C LEU A 176 28.12 12.89 24.80
N LYS A 177 28.53 13.38 23.62
CA LYS A 177 29.90 13.38 23.14
C LYS A 177 30.23 14.75 22.54
N GLY A 178 31.39 15.31 22.86
CA GLY A 178 31.80 16.62 22.34
C GLY A 178 31.89 16.66 20.83
N VAL A 179 31.79 17.87 20.25
CA VAL A 179 31.99 18.12 18.81
C VAL A 179 33.43 17.75 18.45
N GLN A 180 33.64 17.20 17.26
CA GLN A 180 34.95 16.79 16.72
C GLN A 180 36.06 17.81 17.06
N GLY A 181 37.03 17.40 17.92
CA GLY A 181 38.15 18.25 18.31
C GLY A 181 38.14 18.66 19.80
N THR A 182 37.11 18.40 20.56
CA THR A 182 37.09 18.52 22.01
C THR A 182 36.77 17.15 22.61
N ASP A 183 37.71 16.52 23.32
CA ASP A 183 37.53 15.22 24.00
C ASP A 183 36.50 15.31 25.15
N GLY A 184 35.28 15.74 24.87
CA GLY A 184 34.23 15.97 25.83
C GLY A 184 33.16 14.88 25.78
N GLN A 185 33.50 13.66 26.19
CA GLN A 185 32.44 12.74 26.68
C GLN A 185 31.86 13.34 27.95
N ILE A 186 30.59 13.08 28.23
CA ILE A 186 29.98 13.40 29.51
C ILE A 186 30.89 12.85 30.61
N SER A 187 31.41 13.74 31.46
CA SER A 187 32.25 13.38 32.59
C SER A 187 31.39 13.33 33.87
N ILE A 188 31.49 12.24 34.59
CA ILE A 188 30.87 12.06 35.90
C ILE A 188 31.94 11.87 37.01
N ALA A 189 33.19 12.25 36.69
CA ALA A 189 34.32 12.07 37.58
C ALA A 189 34.30 12.98 38.87
N THR A 190 33.50 14.05 38.83
CA THR A 190 33.27 14.95 39.96
C THR A 190 31.77 15.14 40.23
N PRO A 191 31.35 15.44 41.48
CA PRO A 191 29.95 15.68 41.80
C PRO A 191 29.30 16.80 40.97
N GLU A 192 30.06 17.86 40.66
CA GLU A 192 29.61 19.00 39.88
C GLU A 192 29.38 18.62 38.42
N ASN A 193 30.30 17.85 37.83
CA ASN A 193 30.17 17.33 36.49
C ASN A 193 29.01 16.32 36.38
N SER A 194 28.81 15.50 37.42
CA SER A 194 27.68 14.55 37.48
C SER A 194 26.33 15.28 37.45
N ASN A 195 26.17 16.42 38.14
CA ASN A 195 24.98 17.24 38.11
C ASN A 195 24.74 17.86 36.72
N MET A 196 25.79 18.34 36.03
CA MET A 196 25.70 18.83 34.68
C MET A 196 25.36 17.69 33.70
N ALA A 197 25.92 16.51 33.88
CA ALA A 197 25.65 15.33 33.10
C ALA A 197 24.16 14.93 33.19
N ILE A 198 23.56 14.96 34.40
CA ILE A 198 22.12 14.69 34.56
C ILE A 198 21.27 15.62 33.67
N SER A 199 21.57 16.92 33.68
CA SER A 199 20.83 17.88 32.82
C SER A 199 20.99 17.57 31.34
N THR A 200 22.18 17.22 30.88
CA THR A 200 22.44 16.85 29.48
C THR A 200 21.73 15.57 29.11
N ILE A 201 21.71 14.57 29.98
CA ILE A 201 21.01 13.30 29.75
C ILE A 201 19.47 13.52 29.69
N ASP A 202 18.95 14.39 30.58
CA ASP A 202 17.51 14.73 30.55
C ASP A 202 17.12 15.41 29.23
N GLN A 203 17.98 16.29 28.69
CA GLN A 203 17.78 16.87 27.35
C GLN A 203 17.83 15.81 26.22
N ALA A 204 18.76 14.87 26.31
CA ALA A 204 18.86 13.76 25.38
C ALA A 204 17.59 12.89 25.42
N LEU A 205 17.13 12.52 26.63
CA LEU A 205 15.87 11.76 26.82
C LEU A 205 14.66 12.49 26.26
N LEU A 206 14.59 13.83 26.46
CA LEU A 206 13.53 14.64 25.90
C LEU A 206 13.54 14.61 24.36
N THR A 207 14.73 14.70 23.76
CA THR A 207 14.91 14.67 22.29
C THR A 207 14.48 13.32 21.71
N VAL A 208 14.91 12.21 22.32
CA VAL A 208 14.52 10.87 21.90
C VAL A 208 13.01 10.65 22.07
N SER A 209 12.46 11.09 23.23
CA SER A 209 11.02 10.98 23.49
C SER A 209 10.18 11.77 22.49
N LYS A 210 10.63 12.97 22.11
CA LYS A 210 9.99 13.77 21.06
C LYS A 210 10.00 13.07 19.72
N GLN A 211 11.15 12.50 19.33
CA GLN A 211 11.23 11.76 18.06
C GLN A 211 10.31 10.53 18.07
N ARG A 212 10.22 9.82 19.18
CA ARG A 212 9.28 8.69 19.34
C ARG A 212 7.82 9.14 19.24
N ALA A 213 7.47 10.27 19.84
CA ALA A 213 6.13 10.84 19.73
C ALA A 213 5.79 11.21 18.27
N ASP A 214 6.74 11.79 17.53
CA ASP A 214 6.58 12.11 16.11
C ASP A 214 6.38 10.81 15.28
N LEU A 215 7.16 9.76 15.55
CA LEU A 215 6.99 8.46 14.89
C LEU A 215 5.63 7.83 15.19
N GLY A 216 5.16 7.87 16.44
CA GLY A 216 3.82 7.41 16.82
C GLY A 216 2.71 8.19 16.10
N ALA A 217 2.89 9.50 15.92
CA ALA A 217 1.95 10.31 15.14
C ALA A 217 1.94 9.91 13.65
N TYR A 218 3.10 9.63 13.05
CA TYR A 218 3.18 9.10 11.67
C TYR A 218 2.54 7.72 11.55
N GLN A 219 2.75 6.82 12.52
CA GLN A 219 2.10 5.51 12.51
C GLN A 219 0.58 5.63 12.53
N ASN A 220 0.02 6.42 13.46
CA ASN A 220 -1.42 6.67 13.51
C ASN A 220 -1.96 7.25 12.20
N ARG A 221 -1.23 8.19 11.58
CA ARG A 221 -1.59 8.77 10.30
C ARG A 221 -1.58 7.73 9.17
N PHE A 222 -0.61 6.82 9.17
CA PHE A 222 -0.54 5.74 8.19
C PHE A 222 -1.66 4.73 8.36
N GLU A 223 -2.01 4.35 9.59
CA GLU A 223 -3.15 3.47 9.87
C GLU A 223 -4.49 4.09 9.41
N MET A 224 -4.68 5.40 9.65
CA MET A 224 -5.86 6.10 9.13
C MET A 224 -5.86 6.16 7.61
N ALA A 225 -4.71 6.39 6.97
CA ALA A 225 -4.57 6.39 5.52
C ALA A 225 -4.87 5.01 4.94
N SER A 226 -4.36 3.93 5.54
CA SER A 226 -4.66 2.55 5.14
C SER A 226 -6.17 2.26 5.16
N LYS A 227 -6.85 2.63 6.24
CA LYS A 227 -8.32 2.50 6.33
C LYS A 227 -9.02 3.26 5.20
N GLY A 228 -8.61 4.51 4.95
CA GLY A 228 -9.18 5.33 3.87
C GLY A 228 -8.94 4.74 2.48
N VAL A 229 -7.75 4.25 2.21
CA VAL A 229 -7.36 3.60 0.95
C VAL A 229 -8.16 2.31 0.72
N ASN A 230 -8.35 1.49 1.76
CA ASN A 230 -9.12 0.26 1.69
C ASN A 230 -10.59 0.54 1.38
N ILE A 231 -11.23 1.50 2.07
CA ILE A 231 -12.61 1.92 1.80
C ILE A 231 -12.75 2.46 0.37
N ALA A 232 -11.78 3.25 -0.09
CA ALA A 232 -11.79 3.78 -1.46
C ALA A 232 -11.65 2.65 -2.50
N ALA A 233 -10.77 1.67 -2.27
CA ALA A 233 -10.61 0.51 -3.14
C ALA A 233 -11.87 -0.34 -3.20
N GLU A 234 -12.54 -0.59 -2.05
CA GLU A 234 -13.80 -1.32 -1.98
C GLU A 234 -14.91 -0.62 -2.76
N ASN A 235 -15.09 0.69 -2.56
CA ASN A 235 -16.09 1.47 -3.26
C ASN A 235 -15.84 1.50 -4.78
N LEU A 236 -14.59 1.64 -5.20
CA LEU A 236 -14.23 1.60 -6.62
C LEU A 236 -14.46 0.21 -7.23
N THR A 237 -14.15 -0.85 -6.49
CA THR A 237 -14.41 -2.23 -6.92
C THR A 237 -15.91 -2.48 -7.07
N ALA A 238 -16.73 -2.01 -6.12
CA ALA A 238 -18.18 -2.11 -6.22
C ALA A 238 -18.75 -1.28 -7.39
N ALA A 239 -18.15 -0.13 -7.69
CA ALA A 239 -18.56 0.69 -8.83
C ALA A 239 -18.13 0.05 -10.17
N GLU A 240 -16.94 -0.51 -10.25
CA GLU A 240 -16.43 -1.22 -11.42
C GLU A 240 -17.27 -2.47 -11.72
N SER A 241 -17.61 -3.25 -10.69
CA SER A 241 -18.48 -4.42 -10.79
C SER A 241 -19.84 -4.06 -11.42
N ARG A 242 -20.48 -2.98 -10.97
CA ARG A 242 -21.75 -2.51 -11.57
C ARG A 242 -21.64 -2.14 -13.04
N ILE A 243 -20.46 -1.71 -13.51
CA ILE A 243 -20.25 -1.36 -14.92
C ILE A 243 -19.93 -2.60 -15.74
N ARG A 244 -19.06 -3.47 -15.25
CA ARG A 244 -18.43 -4.53 -16.04
C ARG A 244 -18.98 -5.92 -15.81
N ASP A 245 -19.44 -6.24 -14.60
CA ASP A 245 -19.91 -7.58 -14.30
C ASP A 245 -21.29 -7.85 -14.91
N THR A 246 -21.54 -9.11 -15.24
CA THR A 246 -22.83 -9.56 -15.77
C THR A 246 -23.66 -10.25 -14.68
N ASP A 247 -24.98 -10.04 -14.71
CA ASP A 247 -25.91 -10.87 -13.98
C ASP A 247 -26.03 -12.23 -14.68
N MET A 248 -25.40 -13.24 -14.10
CA MET A 248 -25.34 -14.60 -14.63
C MET A 248 -26.73 -15.21 -14.81
N ALA A 249 -27.67 -14.93 -13.89
CA ALA A 249 -29.02 -15.48 -13.98
C ALA A 249 -29.78 -14.89 -15.19
N SER A 250 -29.70 -13.58 -15.35
CA SER A 250 -30.31 -12.88 -16.51
C SER A 250 -29.69 -13.33 -17.82
N GLU A 251 -28.37 -13.51 -17.88
CA GLU A 251 -27.67 -13.89 -19.10
C GLU A 251 -27.93 -15.37 -19.48
N MET A 252 -28.07 -16.26 -18.48
CA MET A 252 -28.51 -17.66 -18.72
C MET A 252 -29.93 -17.73 -19.31
N VAL A 253 -30.84 -16.87 -18.84
CA VAL A 253 -32.19 -16.79 -19.41
C VAL A 253 -32.13 -16.35 -20.87
N LYS A 254 -31.29 -15.38 -21.23
CA LYS A 254 -31.08 -14.94 -22.62
C LYS A 254 -30.45 -16.05 -23.46
N TYR A 255 -29.47 -16.75 -22.94
CA TYR A 255 -28.86 -17.89 -23.62
C TYR A 255 -29.87 -19.00 -23.94
N THR A 256 -30.63 -19.46 -22.92
CA THR A 256 -31.66 -20.49 -23.13
C THR A 256 -32.75 -20.05 -24.09
N LYS A 257 -33.21 -18.79 -24.02
CA LYS A 257 -34.12 -18.21 -24.97
C LYS A 257 -33.58 -18.28 -26.42
N ASN A 258 -32.34 -17.84 -26.62
CA ASN A 258 -31.71 -17.84 -27.94
C ASN A 258 -31.48 -19.28 -28.46
N GLN A 259 -31.17 -20.23 -27.56
CA GLN A 259 -31.05 -21.64 -27.91
C GLN A 259 -32.40 -22.23 -28.40
N VAL A 260 -33.51 -21.92 -27.73
CA VAL A 260 -34.84 -22.32 -28.13
C VAL A 260 -35.20 -21.68 -29.47
N LEU A 261 -34.88 -20.38 -29.66
CA LEU A 261 -35.10 -19.67 -30.92
C LEU A 261 -34.30 -20.26 -32.08
N THR A 262 -33.08 -20.74 -31.83
CA THR A 262 -32.28 -21.41 -32.86
C THR A 262 -32.89 -22.73 -33.26
N GLN A 263 -33.36 -23.54 -32.30
CA GLN A 263 -34.09 -24.80 -32.60
C GLN A 263 -35.39 -24.55 -33.37
N ALA A 264 -36.16 -23.55 -32.95
CA ALA A 264 -37.37 -23.17 -33.66
C ALA A 264 -37.06 -22.63 -35.06
N GLY A 265 -35.99 -21.83 -35.21
CA GLY A 265 -35.54 -21.26 -36.48
C GLY A 265 -35.12 -22.33 -37.49
N THR A 266 -34.42 -23.38 -37.06
CA THR A 266 -34.07 -24.51 -37.93
C THR A 266 -35.31 -25.27 -38.40
N ALA A 267 -36.29 -25.51 -37.52
CA ALA A 267 -37.55 -26.15 -37.88
C ALA A 267 -38.35 -25.30 -38.87
N MET A 268 -38.43 -23.97 -38.66
CA MET A 268 -39.09 -23.03 -39.56
C MET A 268 -38.39 -22.95 -40.92
N LEU A 269 -37.04 -22.97 -40.95
CA LEU A 269 -36.29 -23.02 -42.21
C LEU A 269 -36.61 -24.31 -43.00
N ALA A 270 -36.64 -25.44 -42.33
CA ALA A 270 -37.04 -26.71 -42.96
C ALA A 270 -38.47 -26.63 -43.52
N GLN A 271 -39.43 -26.05 -42.75
CA GLN A 271 -40.81 -25.86 -43.20
C GLN A 271 -40.94 -24.90 -44.40
N ALA A 272 -40.16 -23.79 -44.39
CA ALA A 272 -40.14 -22.85 -45.50
C ALA A 272 -39.60 -23.49 -46.82
N ASN A 273 -38.64 -24.40 -46.71
CA ASN A 273 -38.11 -25.14 -47.85
C ASN A 273 -39.10 -26.19 -48.39
N THR A 274 -39.79 -26.92 -47.48
CA THR A 274 -40.81 -27.89 -47.93
C THR A 274 -42.02 -27.23 -48.59
N GLN A 275 -42.38 -26.03 -48.16
CA GLN A 275 -43.51 -25.30 -48.81
C GLN A 275 -43.25 -24.98 -50.30
N SER A 276 -42.02 -24.57 -50.63
CA SER A 276 -41.66 -24.34 -52.04
C SER A 276 -41.59 -25.64 -52.86
N GLN A 277 -41.17 -26.75 -52.26
CA GLN A 277 -41.21 -28.07 -52.94
C GLN A 277 -42.60 -28.61 -53.17
N ASN A 278 -43.50 -28.43 -52.20
CA ASN A 278 -44.91 -28.84 -52.35
C ASN A 278 -45.62 -28.07 -53.48
N VAL A 279 -45.32 -26.79 -53.70
CA VAL A 279 -45.83 -26.00 -54.83
C VAL A 279 -45.27 -26.52 -56.12
N LEU A 280 -44.04 -26.93 -56.22
CA LEU A 280 -43.41 -27.52 -57.39
C LEU A 280 -44.07 -28.89 -57.75
N ALA A 281 -44.46 -29.69 -56.74
CA ALA A 281 -45.12 -30.95 -56.89
C ALA A 281 -46.57 -30.82 -57.39
N LEU A 282 -47.25 -29.70 -57.09
CA LEU A 282 -48.57 -29.40 -57.56
C LEU A 282 -48.62 -28.89 -59.06
N LEU A 283 -47.47 -28.48 -59.58
CA LEU A 283 -47.29 -28.01 -60.95
C LEU A 283 -46.77 -29.10 -61.90
N ARG A 284 -46.52 -30.28 -61.40
CA ARG A 284 -46.24 -31.49 -62.18
C ARG A 284 -47.49 -32.32 -62.31
#